data_ea2401650eec898732a28121abd6104e
#
_entry.id   ea2401650eec898732a28121abd6104e
#
_cell.length_a   1.000
_cell.length_b   1.000
_cell.length_c   1.000
_cell.angle_alpha   90.00
_cell.angle_beta   90.00
_cell.angle_gamma   90.00
#
_symmetry.space_group_name_H-M   'P 1'
#
loop_
_entity.id
_entity.type
_entity.pdbx_description
1 polymer ?
#
loop_
_entity_poly.entity_id
_entity_poly.type
_entity_poly.pdbx_seq_one_letter_code
_entity_poly.pdbx_strand_id
1 'polypeptide(L)'
;MYIYYPSCNFSIASPSTAKVVRNLLKEKMVVAGCCLRDQREIHEDDIGVYFCQHCRETIENKVKTMSLWEYIDSLEDFDFPDYNHEKMLLQDCYRDRNHPEVHQAVRSILQKMNVDVVEAKRNKENSVYCGTLHYETENHALLEKLKAYPDTKISELPLELQKELMEDNFEGVDLD
;
A
#
# COMPACT_ATOMS: atom_id res chain seq x y z
N MET A 1 14.89 8.71 -16.59
CA MET A 1 15.34 8.95 -15.18
C MET A 1 14.25 8.51 -14.21
N TYR A 2 14.58 8.06 -12.98
CA TYR A 2 13.56 7.79 -11.96
C TYR A 2 13.25 9.03 -11.13
N ILE A 3 11.94 9.27 -10.88
CA ILE A 3 11.43 10.39 -10.09
C ILE A 3 10.54 9.84 -8.99
N TYR A 4 10.99 9.92 -7.73
CA TYR A 4 10.24 9.38 -6.59
C TYR A 4 9.24 10.40 -6.03
N TYR A 5 8.00 9.98 -5.94
CA TYR A 5 6.88 10.74 -5.34
C TYR A 5 6.55 10.18 -3.95
N PRO A 6 7.06 10.85 -2.88
CA PRO A 6 6.95 10.36 -1.51
C PRO A 6 5.58 10.63 -0.91
N SER A 7 4.60 9.93 -1.14
CA SER A 7 3.24 10.08 -0.60
C SER A 7 3.10 11.03 0.62
N CYS A 8 2.19 12.02 0.54
CA CYS A 8 1.89 12.90 1.67
C CYS A 8 1.30 12.11 2.85
N ASN A 9 0.40 11.16 2.57
CA ASN A 9 -0.21 10.32 3.60
C ASN A 9 0.85 9.48 4.34
N PHE A 10 1.77 8.85 3.61
CA PHE A 10 2.87 8.11 4.21
C PHE A 10 3.77 9.01 5.05
N SER A 11 4.10 10.21 4.54
CA SER A 11 4.95 11.17 5.25
C SER A 11 4.31 11.69 6.55
N ILE A 12 2.98 11.74 6.62
CA ILE A 12 2.23 12.14 7.82
C ILE A 12 2.09 10.96 8.78
N ALA A 13 1.72 9.77 8.28
CA ALA A 13 1.49 8.59 9.10
C ALA A 13 2.79 8.02 9.71
N SER A 14 3.90 8.07 8.98
CA SER A 14 5.18 7.50 9.40
C SER A 14 6.36 8.41 9.00
N PRO A 15 6.49 9.59 9.62
CA PRO A 15 7.46 10.61 9.18
C PRO A 15 8.92 10.15 9.28
N SER A 16 9.27 9.36 10.28
CA SER A 16 10.62 8.77 10.44
C SER A 16 10.95 7.81 9.31
N THR A 17 10.06 6.87 9.02
CA THR A 17 10.24 5.89 7.93
C THR A 17 10.27 6.59 6.57
N ALA A 18 9.38 7.55 6.34
CA ALA A 18 9.36 8.34 5.11
C ALA A 18 10.67 9.11 4.89
N LYS A 19 11.29 9.61 5.97
CA LYS A 19 12.60 10.26 5.93
C LYS A 19 13.72 9.27 5.56
N VAL A 20 13.70 8.06 6.13
CA VAL A 20 14.67 7.00 5.81
C VAL A 20 14.55 6.64 4.34
N VAL A 21 13.35 6.34 3.85
CA VAL A 21 13.10 5.98 2.44
C VAL A 21 13.59 7.08 1.50
N ARG A 22 13.26 8.35 1.76
CA ARG A 22 13.76 9.47 0.95
C ARG A 22 15.29 9.56 0.93
N ASN A 23 15.93 9.33 2.08
CA ASN A 23 17.38 9.38 2.17
C ASN A 23 18.07 8.24 1.39
N LEU A 24 17.48 7.05 1.39
CA LEU A 24 17.96 5.91 0.61
C LEU A 24 17.81 6.14 -0.90
N LEU A 25 16.71 6.77 -1.32
CA LEU A 25 16.37 6.93 -2.72
C LEU A 25 17.03 8.16 -3.39
N LYS A 26 17.34 9.21 -2.62
CA LYS A 26 17.90 10.46 -3.17
C LYS A 26 19.22 10.31 -3.95
N GLU A 27 19.96 9.24 -3.71
CA GLU A 27 21.21 8.93 -4.43
C GLU A 27 20.97 8.14 -5.71
N LYS A 28 19.79 7.54 -5.84
CA LYS A 28 19.39 6.66 -6.96
C LYS A 28 18.39 7.33 -7.91
N MET A 29 17.64 8.29 -7.41
CA MET A 29 16.59 8.95 -8.17
C MET A 29 16.30 10.37 -7.67
N VAL A 30 15.66 11.17 -8.50
CA VAL A 30 15.21 12.51 -8.11
C VAL A 30 14.02 12.37 -7.17
N VAL A 31 14.09 12.98 -6.00
CA VAL A 31 12.97 13.02 -5.06
C VAL A 31 12.08 14.21 -5.38
N ALA A 32 10.85 13.95 -5.77
CA ALA A 32 9.83 14.97 -6.01
C ALA A 32 9.25 15.52 -4.69
N GLY A 33 8.49 16.57 -4.82
CA GLY A 33 7.60 17.06 -3.76
C GLY A 33 6.22 16.39 -3.82
N CYS A 34 5.19 17.20 -3.61
CA CYS A 34 3.80 16.75 -3.74
C CYS A 34 3.46 16.52 -5.22
N CYS A 35 2.91 15.35 -5.57
CA CYS A 35 2.53 14.99 -6.93
C CYS A 35 1.55 15.99 -7.58
N LEU A 36 0.69 16.65 -6.79
CA LEU A 36 -0.23 17.70 -7.24
C LEU A 36 0.44 19.04 -7.54
N ARG A 37 1.62 19.29 -6.97
CA ARG A 37 2.32 20.59 -7.06
C ARG A 37 3.62 20.51 -7.85
N ASP A 38 3.97 19.34 -8.32
CA ASP A 38 5.19 19.13 -9.10
C ASP A 38 5.03 19.75 -10.49
N GLN A 39 5.86 20.73 -10.80
CA GLN A 39 5.87 21.49 -12.07
C GLN A 39 7.12 21.20 -12.89
N ARG A 40 7.88 20.15 -12.53
CA ARG A 40 9.09 19.80 -13.30
C ARG A 40 8.74 19.41 -14.72
N GLU A 41 9.65 19.66 -15.63
CA GLU A 41 9.63 19.09 -16.96
C GLU A 41 9.86 17.59 -16.87
N ILE A 42 9.00 16.82 -17.52
CA ILE A 42 9.05 15.36 -17.56
C ILE A 42 9.37 14.97 -19.01
N HIS A 43 10.35 14.09 -19.17
CA HIS A 43 10.77 13.56 -20.46
C HIS A 43 10.14 12.19 -20.72
N GLU A 44 10.06 11.78 -21.98
CA GLU A 44 9.40 10.53 -22.41
C GLU A 44 9.96 9.26 -21.73
N ASP A 45 11.27 9.28 -21.43
CA ASP A 45 11.97 8.16 -20.78
C ASP A 45 11.97 8.22 -19.24
N ASP A 46 11.32 9.21 -18.66
CA ASP A 46 11.21 9.31 -17.21
C ASP A 46 10.20 8.29 -16.67
N ILE A 47 10.46 7.82 -15.42
CA ILE A 47 9.58 6.89 -14.71
C ILE A 47 9.25 7.50 -13.35
N GLY A 48 7.97 7.72 -13.11
CA GLY A 48 7.46 8.16 -11.82
C GLY A 48 7.33 7.00 -10.85
N VAL A 49 8.22 6.94 -9.84
CA VAL A 49 8.16 5.94 -8.78
C VAL A 49 7.26 6.44 -7.67
N TYR A 50 6.16 5.76 -7.41
CA TYR A 50 5.19 6.16 -6.40
C TYR A 50 5.12 5.19 -5.22
N PHE A 51 4.79 5.72 -4.04
CA PHE A 51 4.45 4.92 -2.87
C PHE A 51 2.93 4.76 -2.71
N CYS A 52 2.18 5.81 -2.97
CA CYS A 52 0.74 5.85 -2.77
C CYS A 52 0.01 5.84 -4.13
N GLN A 53 -1.00 5.00 -4.26
CA GLN A 53 -1.80 4.84 -5.48
C GLN A 53 -2.48 6.14 -5.93
N HIS A 54 -2.82 7.01 -4.99
CA HIS A 54 -3.32 8.34 -5.34
C HIS A 54 -2.26 9.19 -6.06
N CYS A 55 -0.97 9.04 -5.70
CA CYS A 55 0.11 9.69 -6.46
C CYS A 55 0.19 9.11 -7.87
N ARG A 56 0.06 7.77 -8.04
CA ARG A 56 -0.01 7.15 -9.38
C ARG A 56 -1.09 7.80 -10.23
N GLU A 57 -2.34 7.79 -9.76
CA GLU A 57 -3.50 8.35 -10.47
C GLU A 57 -3.30 9.82 -10.87
N THR A 58 -2.50 10.57 -10.12
CA THR A 58 -2.19 11.97 -10.39
C THR A 58 -1.16 12.13 -11.50
N ILE A 59 -0.19 11.21 -11.61
CA ILE A 59 0.98 11.36 -12.50
C ILE A 59 0.95 10.45 -13.72
N GLU A 60 0.16 9.38 -13.74
CA GLU A 60 0.16 8.36 -14.80
C GLU A 60 -0.19 8.90 -16.21
N ASN A 61 -0.91 10.00 -16.27
CA ASN A 61 -1.19 10.69 -17.53
C ASN A 61 -0.01 11.56 -18.06
N LYS A 62 1.05 11.70 -17.26
CA LYS A 62 2.20 12.58 -17.56
C LYS A 62 3.50 11.79 -17.72
N VAL A 63 3.62 10.65 -17.04
CA VAL A 63 4.85 9.87 -16.98
C VAL A 63 4.50 8.39 -16.82
N LYS A 64 5.34 7.51 -17.37
CA LYS A 64 5.26 6.07 -17.04
C LYS A 64 5.41 5.89 -15.55
N THR A 65 4.61 5.05 -14.95
CA THR A 65 4.61 4.84 -13.49
C THR A 65 5.12 3.46 -13.12
N MET A 66 5.75 3.38 -11.95
CA MET A 66 6.20 2.16 -11.30
C MET A 66 5.97 2.32 -9.80
N SER A 67 5.45 1.32 -9.12
CA SER A 67 5.35 1.38 -7.65
C SER A 67 6.74 1.29 -7.02
N LEU A 68 6.88 1.82 -5.80
CA LEU A 68 8.11 1.63 -5.04
C LEU A 68 8.40 0.15 -4.77
N TRP A 69 7.35 -0.67 -4.67
CA TRP A 69 7.47 -2.11 -4.47
C TRP A 69 8.08 -2.81 -5.68
N GLU A 70 7.63 -2.50 -6.90
CA GLU A 70 8.22 -3.02 -8.14
C GLU A 70 9.68 -2.58 -8.27
N TYR A 71 9.98 -1.32 -7.94
CA TYR A 71 11.36 -0.82 -7.94
C TYR A 71 12.24 -1.59 -6.98
N ILE A 72 11.82 -1.77 -5.73
CA ILE A 72 12.59 -2.51 -4.70
C ILE A 72 12.75 -3.98 -5.11
N ASP A 73 11.69 -4.60 -5.62
CA ASP A 73 11.71 -6.00 -6.06
C ASP A 73 12.68 -6.25 -7.21
N SER A 74 12.89 -5.23 -8.07
CA SER A 74 13.83 -5.27 -9.19
C SER A 74 15.30 -5.11 -8.81
N LEU A 75 15.61 -4.75 -7.57
CA LEU A 75 16.99 -4.58 -7.12
C LEU A 75 17.64 -5.93 -6.82
N GLU A 76 18.73 -6.24 -7.52
CA GLU A 76 19.46 -7.51 -7.36
C GLU A 76 20.22 -7.59 -6.02
N ASP A 77 20.79 -6.46 -5.59
CA ASP A 77 21.67 -6.36 -4.41
C ASP A 77 20.96 -5.74 -3.19
N PHE A 78 19.64 -5.88 -3.08
CA PHE A 78 18.92 -5.38 -1.91
C PHE A 78 18.94 -6.42 -0.79
N ASP A 79 19.49 -6.04 0.36
CA ASP A 79 19.56 -6.91 1.54
C ASP A 79 18.21 -6.87 2.28
N PHE A 80 17.39 -7.89 2.04
CA PHE A 80 16.11 -8.03 2.69
C PHE A 80 16.28 -8.62 4.10
N PRO A 81 15.59 -8.07 5.13
CA PRO A 81 15.57 -8.69 6.45
C PRO A 81 14.89 -10.05 6.39
N ASP A 82 15.36 -10.99 7.21
CA ASP A 82 14.78 -12.33 7.35
C ASP A 82 13.81 -12.35 8.54
N TYR A 83 12.53 -12.66 8.27
CA TYR A 83 11.47 -12.77 9.28
C TYR A 83 11.22 -14.20 9.75
N ASN A 84 12.07 -15.17 9.34
CA ASN A 84 12.06 -16.54 9.84
C ASN A 84 10.67 -17.19 9.84
N HIS A 85 9.94 -17.04 8.74
CA HIS A 85 8.59 -17.59 8.55
C HIS A 85 7.53 -17.04 9.51
N GLU A 86 7.71 -15.79 9.97
CA GLU A 86 6.66 -15.09 10.71
C GLU A 86 5.40 -14.95 9.83
N LYS A 87 4.24 -15.30 10.39
CA LYS A 87 2.95 -15.13 9.71
C LYS A 87 2.56 -13.65 9.69
N MET A 88 2.28 -13.10 8.51
CA MET A 88 1.81 -11.72 8.37
C MET A 88 0.54 -11.65 7.52
N LEU A 89 -0.44 -10.89 8.00
CA LEU A 89 -1.68 -10.64 7.27
C LEU A 89 -1.43 -9.64 6.15
N LEU A 90 -1.86 -9.96 4.95
CA LEU A 90 -1.73 -9.09 3.79
C LEU A 90 -3.10 -8.72 3.22
N GLN A 91 -3.35 -7.42 3.16
CA GLN A 91 -4.47 -6.84 2.45
C GLN A 91 -3.96 -5.82 1.44
N ASP A 92 -4.26 -6.03 0.17
CA ASP A 92 -3.88 -5.11 -0.90
C ASP A 92 -4.78 -3.87 -0.89
N CYS A 93 -4.26 -2.78 -1.43
CA CYS A 93 -5.03 -1.55 -1.60
C CYS A 93 -6.09 -1.73 -2.70
N TYR A 94 -7.34 -1.34 -2.43
CA TYR A 94 -8.42 -1.42 -3.42
C TYR A 94 -8.12 -0.62 -4.72
N ARG A 95 -7.27 0.40 -4.65
CA ARG A 95 -6.85 1.19 -5.82
C ARG A 95 -5.89 0.44 -6.74
N ASP A 96 -5.35 -0.70 -6.28
CA ASP A 96 -4.48 -1.56 -7.07
C ASP A 96 -5.20 -2.76 -7.69
N ARG A 97 -6.53 -2.84 -7.60
CA ARG A 97 -7.32 -3.96 -8.15
C ARG A 97 -6.95 -4.32 -9.59
N ASN A 98 -6.62 -3.33 -10.41
CA ASN A 98 -6.25 -3.48 -11.81
C ASN A 98 -4.73 -3.45 -12.03
N HIS A 99 -3.92 -3.63 -10.97
CA HIS A 99 -2.47 -3.54 -10.99
C HIS A 99 -1.83 -4.82 -10.42
N PRO A 100 -1.94 -5.96 -11.13
CA PRO A 100 -1.39 -7.24 -10.67
C PRO A 100 0.13 -7.20 -10.51
N GLU A 101 0.84 -6.31 -11.22
CA GLU A 101 2.28 -6.07 -11.08
C GLU A 101 2.65 -5.63 -9.66
N VAL A 102 1.84 -4.76 -9.03
CA VAL A 102 2.04 -4.31 -7.64
C VAL A 102 1.81 -5.47 -6.67
N HIS A 103 0.73 -6.25 -6.87
CA HIS A 103 0.44 -7.43 -6.04
C HIS A 103 1.57 -8.46 -6.08
N GLN A 104 2.14 -8.69 -7.27
CA GLN A 104 3.25 -9.63 -7.47
C GLN A 104 4.53 -9.12 -6.78
N ALA A 105 4.87 -7.84 -6.96
CA ALA A 105 6.06 -7.24 -6.35
C ALA A 105 6.03 -7.30 -4.83
N VAL A 106 4.89 -6.98 -4.21
CA VAL A 106 4.73 -7.06 -2.75
C VAL A 106 4.95 -8.49 -2.25
N ARG A 107 4.36 -9.49 -2.91
CA ARG A 107 4.51 -10.91 -2.52
C ARG A 107 5.92 -11.43 -2.76
N SER A 108 6.56 -11.02 -3.85
CA SER A 108 7.97 -11.34 -4.13
C SER A 108 8.89 -10.80 -3.03
N ILE A 109 8.68 -9.54 -2.61
CA ILE A 109 9.44 -8.95 -1.50
C ILE A 109 9.23 -9.73 -0.21
N LEU A 110 7.96 -10.02 0.16
CA LEU A 110 7.65 -10.76 1.39
C LEU A 110 8.25 -12.18 1.37
N GLN A 111 8.26 -12.84 0.21
CA GLN A 111 8.93 -14.12 0.03
C GLN A 111 10.45 -14.01 0.23
N LYS A 112 11.10 -12.98 -0.35
CA LYS A 112 12.53 -12.69 -0.14
C LYS A 112 12.86 -12.41 1.32
N MET A 113 11.88 -11.94 2.10
CA MET A 113 11.98 -11.68 3.53
C MET A 113 11.64 -12.90 4.40
N ASN A 114 11.39 -14.08 3.82
CA ASN A 114 10.93 -15.29 4.50
C ASN A 114 9.68 -15.05 5.38
N VAL A 115 8.70 -14.33 4.85
CA VAL A 115 7.40 -14.09 5.50
C VAL A 115 6.39 -15.12 5.00
N ASP A 116 5.66 -15.77 5.92
CA ASP A 116 4.51 -16.60 5.62
C ASP A 116 3.27 -15.71 5.49
N VAL A 117 2.91 -15.41 4.24
CA VAL A 117 1.81 -14.49 3.93
C VAL A 117 0.47 -15.17 4.13
N VAL A 118 -0.38 -14.52 4.92
CA VAL A 118 -1.79 -14.86 5.09
C VAL A 118 -2.62 -13.85 4.33
N GLU A 119 -3.29 -14.30 3.27
CA GLU A 119 -4.08 -13.44 2.39
C GLU A 119 -5.45 -13.12 2.99
N ALA A 120 -5.88 -11.86 2.89
CA ALA A 120 -7.26 -11.52 3.18
C ALA A 120 -8.23 -12.25 2.22
N LYS A 121 -9.42 -12.60 2.70
CA LYS A 121 -10.49 -13.26 1.91
C LYS A 121 -10.81 -12.48 0.63
N ARG A 122 -10.86 -11.16 0.72
CA ARG A 122 -11.06 -10.23 -0.39
C ARG A 122 -9.78 -9.45 -0.61
N ASN A 123 -8.94 -9.93 -1.52
CA ASN A 123 -7.62 -9.37 -1.79
C ASN A 123 -7.35 -9.26 -3.28
N LYS A 124 -6.24 -8.66 -3.69
CA LYS A 124 -5.85 -8.43 -5.09
C LYS A 124 -6.92 -7.67 -5.86
N GLU A 125 -7.41 -8.22 -6.96
CA GLU A 125 -8.50 -7.66 -7.79
C GLU A 125 -9.84 -7.51 -7.04
N ASN A 126 -10.01 -8.25 -5.92
CA ASN A 126 -11.19 -8.22 -5.08
C ASN A 126 -10.98 -7.45 -3.77
N SER A 127 -9.84 -6.78 -3.60
CA SER A 127 -9.51 -6.07 -2.36
C SER A 127 -10.55 -5.01 -2.02
N VAL A 128 -10.84 -4.87 -0.73
CA VAL A 128 -11.83 -3.93 -0.22
C VAL A 128 -11.22 -2.60 0.16
N TYR A 129 -12.05 -1.57 0.21
CA TYR A 129 -11.62 -0.26 0.60
C TYR A 129 -11.26 -0.21 2.10
N CYS A 130 -10.03 0.18 2.41
CA CYS A 130 -9.52 0.29 3.77
C CYS A 130 -9.68 1.71 4.38
N GLY A 131 -10.40 2.60 3.72
CA GLY A 131 -10.57 3.99 4.13
C GLY A 131 -11.82 4.25 4.96
N THR A 132 -12.25 5.49 5.00
CA THR A 132 -13.51 5.89 5.62
C THR A 132 -14.70 5.33 4.86
N LEU A 133 -15.66 4.71 5.50
CA LEU A 133 -17.05 4.61 5.10
C LEU A 133 -17.56 3.43 4.31
N HIS A 134 -16.83 2.73 3.49
CA HIS A 134 -17.42 1.70 2.66
C HIS A 134 -16.70 0.37 2.86
N TYR A 135 -17.12 -0.31 3.90
CA TYR A 135 -16.75 -1.71 4.08
C TYR A 135 -17.64 -2.52 3.17
N GLU A 136 -17.07 -3.09 2.16
CA GLU A 136 -17.71 -4.13 1.38
C GLU A 136 -17.68 -5.41 2.22
N THR A 137 -18.46 -5.46 3.30
CA THR A 137 -18.70 -6.68 4.05
C THR A 137 -20.09 -7.21 3.75
N GLU A 138 -20.23 -8.52 3.64
CA GLU A 138 -21.51 -9.22 3.58
C GLU A 138 -22.12 -9.42 4.98
N ASN A 139 -21.38 -9.09 6.03
CA ASN A 139 -21.83 -9.21 7.40
C ASN A 139 -22.79 -8.06 7.76
N HIS A 140 -24.08 -8.31 7.63
CA HIS A 140 -25.13 -7.33 7.93
C HIS A 140 -25.11 -6.81 9.37
N ALA A 141 -24.73 -7.66 10.35
CA ALA A 141 -24.65 -7.24 11.75
C ALA A 141 -23.51 -6.22 11.96
N LEU A 142 -22.39 -6.42 11.29
CA LEU A 142 -21.25 -5.50 11.32
C LEU A 142 -21.61 -4.18 10.60
N LEU A 143 -22.29 -4.25 9.45
CA LEU A 143 -22.76 -3.05 8.75
C LEU A 143 -23.68 -2.18 9.61
N GLU A 144 -24.59 -2.80 10.38
CA GLU A 144 -25.48 -2.05 11.29
C GLU A 144 -24.69 -1.33 12.39
N LYS A 145 -23.66 -1.95 12.95
CA LYS A 145 -22.78 -1.30 13.95
C LYS A 145 -22.02 -0.13 13.34
N LEU A 146 -21.54 -0.26 12.10
CA LEU A 146 -20.77 0.76 11.39
C LEU A 146 -21.60 2.01 11.04
N LYS A 147 -22.92 1.89 10.94
CA LYS A 147 -23.82 3.04 10.71
C LYS A 147 -23.73 4.12 11.81
N ALA A 148 -23.29 3.75 13.00
CA ALA A 148 -23.07 4.69 14.09
C ALA A 148 -21.81 5.56 13.90
N TYR A 149 -20.97 5.23 12.92
CA TYR A 149 -19.67 5.87 12.67
C TYR A 149 -19.55 6.33 11.21
N PRO A 150 -20.47 7.20 10.73
CA PRO A 150 -20.38 7.74 9.39
C PRO A 150 -19.10 8.59 9.27
N ASP A 151 -18.45 8.54 8.13
CA ASP A 151 -17.23 9.31 7.82
C ASP A 151 -16.01 9.05 8.73
N THR A 152 -16.00 7.92 9.47
CA THR A 152 -14.93 7.57 10.41
C THR A 152 -13.92 6.62 9.75
N LYS A 153 -12.64 6.90 9.90
CA LYS A 153 -11.58 5.99 9.41
C LYS A 153 -11.52 4.72 10.26
N ILE A 154 -11.09 3.60 9.66
CA ILE A 154 -10.90 2.34 10.41
C ILE A 154 -10.06 2.55 11.65
N SER A 155 -8.94 3.26 11.54
CA SER A 155 -8.04 3.55 12.66
C SER A 155 -8.64 4.41 13.78
N GLU A 156 -9.77 5.04 13.50
CA GLU A 156 -10.50 5.91 14.45
C GLU A 156 -11.73 5.21 15.04
N LEU A 157 -12.10 4.03 14.52
CA LEU A 157 -13.18 3.21 15.09
C LEU A 157 -12.78 2.65 16.46
N PRO A 158 -13.77 2.27 17.31
CA PRO A 158 -13.50 1.46 18.49
C PRO A 158 -12.71 0.21 18.15
N LEU A 159 -11.74 -0.17 19.00
CA LEU A 159 -10.86 -1.32 18.77
C LEU A 159 -11.62 -2.63 18.53
N GLU A 160 -12.77 -2.81 19.16
CA GLU A 160 -13.63 -3.98 18.95
C GLU A 160 -14.15 -4.05 17.50
N LEU A 161 -14.59 -2.91 16.94
CA LEU A 161 -15.03 -2.86 15.55
C LEU A 161 -13.88 -3.01 14.56
N GLN A 162 -12.70 -2.51 14.89
CA GLN A 162 -11.50 -2.75 14.07
C GLN A 162 -11.18 -4.25 14.00
N LYS A 163 -11.26 -4.96 15.15
CA LYS A 163 -11.06 -6.41 15.23
C LYS A 163 -12.11 -7.17 14.43
N GLU A 164 -13.41 -6.86 14.64
CA GLU A 164 -14.50 -7.50 13.89
C GLU A 164 -14.34 -7.35 12.37
N LEU A 165 -13.86 -6.17 11.91
CA LEU A 165 -13.56 -5.96 10.49
C LEU A 165 -12.39 -6.81 9.99
N MET A 166 -11.36 -6.97 10.82
CA MET A 166 -10.25 -7.88 10.48
C MET A 166 -10.74 -9.32 10.43
N GLU A 167 -11.44 -9.78 11.46
CA GLU A 167 -11.99 -11.13 11.54
C GLU A 167 -12.89 -11.43 10.33
N ASP A 168 -13.77 -10.50 9.94
CA ASP A 168 -14.62 -10.66 8.75
C ASP A 168 -13.80 -10.82 7.46
N ASN A 169 -12.74 -10.05 7.30
CA ASN A 169 -11.89 -10.10 6.11
C ASN A 169 -10.94 -11.31 6.09
N PHE A 170 -10.59 -11.84 7.25
CA PHE A 170 -9.70 -13.01 7.42
C PHE A 170 -10.45 -14.23 7.98
N GLU A 171 -11.77 -14.31 7.79
CA GLU A 171 -12.60 -15.43 8.26
C GLU A 171 -12.08 -16.78 7.77
N GLY A 172 -11.92 -17.74 8.68
CA GLY A 172 -11.42 -19.07 8.38
C GLY A 172 -9.90 -19.18 8.26
N VAL A 173 -9.16 -18.10 8.54
CA VAL A 173 -7.70 -18.11 8.58
C VAL A 173 -7.22 -18.44 10.00
N ASP A 174 -6.39 -19.48 10.11
CA ASP A 174 -5.68 -19.80 11.35
C ASP A 174 -4.50 -18.85 11.53
N LEU A 175 -4.59 -18.02 12.57
CA LEU A 175 -3.57 -16.99 12.89
C LEU A 175 -2.62 -17.43 14.02
N ASP A 176 -2.78 -18.66 14.57
CA ASP A 176 -1.94 -19.22 15.64
C ASP A 176 -0.62 -19.83 15.12
#